data_ab9815a9e88017d23de3f1a23f993c8a
#
_entry.id   ab9815a9e88017d23de3f1a23f993c8a
#
_cell.length_a   1.000
_cell.length_b   1.000
_cell.length_c   1.000
_cell.angle_alpha   90.00
_cell.angle_beta   90.00
_cell.angle_gamma   90.00
#
_symmetry.space_group_name_H-M   'P 1'
#
loop_
_entity.id
_entity.type
_entity.pdbx_description
1 polymer ?
#
loop_
_entity_poly.entity_id
_entity_poly.type
_entity_poly.pdbx_seq_one_letter_code
_entity_poly.pdbx_strand_id
1 'polypeptide(L)'
;MEIDKKDFNPELHAQYHCICVPQPKADRMTNIDWQDGEGNFHAAQEIDIRTRKTNYRGDVLICSSAKPVIAGRMSGVTCGLVELYDCKPIEELTEQEWENAFIDKKPAKGYAWCFRDPRRVVEFDIKGRLGIYTICLPKDDIQPYPRVLQMEDSDWELLNKRIERLKNEGTKSE
;
A
#
# COMPACT_ATOMS: atom_id res chain seq x y z
N MET A 1 7.81 -15.38 -0.09
CA MET A 1 8.57 -15.48 -1.35
C MET A 1 7.60 -15.62 -2.51
N GLU A 2 7.82 -14.89 -3.58
CA GLU A 2 6.98 -14.97 -4.78
C GLU A 2 7.01 -16.37 -5.40
N ILE A 3 5.83 -16.92 -5.70
CA ILE A 3 5.65 -18.23 -6.29
C ILE A 3 5.62 -18.09 -7.83
N ASP A 4 6.36 -18.93 -8.53
CA ASP A 4 6.30 -18.96 -9.98
C ASP A 4 4.87 -19.36 -10.44
N LYS A 5 4.36 -18.70 -11.47
CA LYS A 5 2.99 -18.95 -11.97
C LYS A 5 2.73 -20.41 -12.36
N LYS A 6 3.77 -21.13 -12.79
CA LYS A 6 3.68 -22.56 -13.13
C LYS A 6 3.43 -23.44 -11.90
N ASP A 7 3.85 -22.98 -10.71
CA ASP A 7 3.74 -23.69 -9.43
C ASP A 7 2.53 -23.20 -8.60
N PHE A 8 1.68 -22.34 -9.18
CA PHE A 8 0.52 -21.80 -8.50
C PHE A 8 -0.52 -22.89 -8.18
N ASN A 9 -0.86 -22.95 -6.90
CA ASN A 9 -1.92 -23.81 -6.38
C ASN A 9 -2.96 -22.95 -5.65
N PRO A 10 -4.22 -22.84 -6.12
CA PRO A 10 -5.23 -21.97 -5.53
C PRO A 10 -5.65 -22.35 -4.11
N GLU A 11 -5.35 -23.54 -3.64
CA GLU A 11 -5.60 -23.95 -2.25
C GLU A 11 -4.59 -23.35 -1.28
N LEU A 12 -3.33 -23.19 -1.72
CA LEU A 12 -2.20 -22.73 -0.91
C LEU A 12 -1.78 -21.29 -1.20
N HIS A 13 -2.05 -20.80 -2.40
CA HIS A 13 -1.54 -19.52 -2.89
C HIS A 13 -2.66 -18.55 -3.24
N ALA A 14 -2.38 -17.27 -3.15
CA ALA A 14 -3.23 -16.19 -3.62
C ALA A 14 -2.50 -15.33 -4.65
N GLN A 15 -3.27 -14.73 -5.55
CA GLN A 15 -2.77 -13.76 -6.51
C GLN A 15 -3.07 -12.34 -6.03
N TYR A 16 -2.08 -11.45 -6.15
CA TYR A 16 -2.22 -10.05 -5.83
C TYR A 16 -1.84 -9.19 -7.03
N HIS A 17 -2.67 -8.20 -7.33
CA HIS A 17 -2.29 -7.11 -8.21
C HIS A 17 -1.45 -6.13 -7.41
N CYS A 18 -0.28 -5.77 -7.92
CA CYS A 18 0.69 -4.94 -7.23
C CYS A 18 1.04 -3.71 -8.04
N ILE A 19 1.31 -2.62 -7.36
CA ILE A 19 2.00 -1.44 -7.91
C ILE A 19 3.15 -1.04 -7.00
N CYS A 20 4.27 -0.65 -7.60
CA CYS A 20 5.38 -0.05 -6.88
C CYS A 20 5.33 1.46 -6.99
N VAL A 21 5.43 2.13 -5.87
CA VAL A 21 5.50 3.59 -5.77
C VAL A 21 6.65 4.02 -4.87
N PRO A 22 7.29 5.16 -5.14
CA PRO A 22 8.39 5.63 -4.30
C PRO A 22 7.89 6.10 -2.94
N GLN A 23 8.77 6.05 -1.94
CA GLN A 23 8.53 6.72 -0.68
C GLN A 23 8.67 8.25 -0.85
N PRO A 24 7.92 9.07 -0.13
CA PRO A 24 6.96 8.73 0.94
C PRO A 24 5.54 8.37 0.46
N LYS A 25 5.31 8.30 -0.85
CA LYS A 25 3.99 8.02 -1.43
C LYS A 25 3.43 6.68 -0.94
N ALA A 26 4.23 5.61 -0.90
CA ALA A 26 3.77 4.30 -0.46
C ALA A 26 3.15 4.35 0.95
N ASP A 27 3.79 5.05 1.88
CA ASP A 27 3.25 5.22 3.24
C ASP A 27 2.02 6.11 3.27
N ARG A 28 1.99 7.21 2.50
CA ARG A 28 0.81 8.08 2.43
C ARG A 28 -0.43 7.37 1.90
N MET A 29 -0.25 6.39 1.01
CA MET A 29 -1.35 5.63 0.42
C MET A 29 -1.85 4.48 1.31
N THR A 30 -1.04 4.00 2.25
CA THR A 30 -1.34 2.77 3.01
C THR A 30 -1.50 2.98 4.51
N ASN A 31 -0.93 4.04 5.08
CA ASN A 31 -1.16 4.37 6.48
C ASN A 31 -2.56 4.97 6.65
N ILE A 32 -3.24 4.56 7.71
CA ILE A 32 -4.50 5.18 8.10
C ILE A 32 -4.20 6.55 8.73
N ASP A 33 -4.75 7.60 8.12
CA ASP A 33 -4.57 8.98 8.56
C ASP A 33 -5.76 9.48 9.39
N TRP A 34 -6.98 9.13 8.98
CA TRP A 34 -8.19 9.52 9.69
C TRP A 34 -9.36 8.57 9.41
N GLN A 35 -10.45 8.71 10.18
CA GLN A 35 -11.71 7.99 10.02
C GLN A 35 -12.84 8.99 9.83
N ASP A 36 -13.72 8.74 8.86
CA ASP A 36 -14.89 9.58 8.60
C ASP A 36 -16.06 9.28 9.54
N GLY A 37 -17.12 10.08 9.44
CA GLY A 37 -18.32 9.93 10.29
C GLY A 37 -19.12 8.66 10.02
N GLU A 38 -18.85 7.95 8.92
CA GLU A 38 -19.47 6.66 8.56
C GLU A 38 -18.61 5.46 9.01
N GLY A 39 -17.44 5.71 9.59
CA GLY A 39 -16.52 4.70 10.06
C GLY A 39 -15.53 4.19 9.02
N ASN A 40 -15.43 4.81 7.84
CA ASN A 40 -14.46 4.45 6.82
C ASN A 40 -13.08 5.02 7.18
N PHE A 41 -12.05 4.22 6.97
CA PHE A 41 -10.67 4.64 7.15
C PHE A 41 -10.11 5.27 5.89
N HIS A 42 -9.34 6.34 6.05
CA HIS A 42 -8.75 7.11 4.97
C HIS A 42 -7.25 7.20 5.14
N ALA A 43 -6.53 7.08 4.02
CA ALA A 43 -5.11 7.41 3.92
C ALA A 43 -4.93 8.92 3.63
N ALA A 44 -3.74 9.43 3.83
CA ALA A 44 -3.41 10.82 3.49
C ALA A 44 -3.49 11.05 1.97
N GLN A 45 -3.09 10.06 1.17
CA GLN A 45 -3.16 10.10 -0.28
C GLN A 45 -4.04 8.97 -0.81
N GLU A 46 -5.13 9.33 -1.47
CA GLU A 46 -6.10 8.40 -2.05
C GLU A 46 -6.17 8.51 -3.59
N ILE A 47 -5.40 9.43 -4.18
CA ILE A 47 -5.33 9.63 -5.63
C ILE A 47 -3.88 9.55 -6.10
N ASP A 48 -3.64 8.73 -7.12
CA ASP A 48 -2.36 8.62 -7.82
C ASP A 48 -2.54 8.95 -9.30
N ILE A 49 -1.85 9.99 -9.76
CA ILE A 49 -1.93 10.44 -11.15
C ILE A 49 -0.97 9.64 -12.02
N ARG A 50 -1.51 9.02 -13.05
CA ARG A 50 -0.76 8.18 -13.99
C ARG A 50 -1.06 8.54 -15.44
N THR A 51 -0.12 8.24 -16.31
CA THR A 51 -0.26 8.50 -17.75
C THR A 51 -1.21 7.53 -18.45
N ARG A 52 -1.45 6.35 -17.85
CA ARG A 52 -2.27 5.29 -18.45
C ARG A 52 -3.53 5.04 -17.65
N LYS A 53 -4.63 4.83 -18.38
CA LYS A 53 -5.88 4.33 -17.84
C LYS A 53 -5.74 2.88 -17.42
N THR A 54 -6.50 2.49 -16.40
CA THR A 54 -6.68 1.09 -16.02
C THR A 54 -8.17 0.74 -15.93
N ASN A 55 -8.52 -0.46 -16.36
CA ASN A 55 -9.85 -1.02 -16.18
C ASN A 55 -9.93 -1.95 -14.96
N TYR A 56 -8.80 -2.21 -14.31
CA TYR A 56 -8.78 -3.03 -13.10
C TYR A 56 -9.54 -2.33 -11.97
N ARG A 57 -10.34 -3.10 -11.25
CA ARG A 57 -11.01 -2.69 -10.00
C ARG A 57 -10.84 -3.80 -8.97
N GLY A 58 -10.55 -3.42 -7.74
CA GLY A 58 -10.34 -4.34 -6.63
C GLY A 58 -9.07 -4.04 -5.84
N ASP A 59 -8.67 -4.97 -5.01
CA ASP A 59 -7.52 -4.81 -4.13
C ASP A 59 -6.21 -4.73 -4.91
N VAL A 60 -5.38 -3.78 -4.53
CA VAL A 60 -4.02 -3.57 -5.04
C VAL A 60 -3.05 -3.56 -3.86
N LEU A 61 -2.02 -4.38 -3.95
CA LEU A 61 -0.92 -4.39 -3.00
C LEU A 61 0.05 -3.25 -3.37
N ILE A 62 0.17 -2.29 -2.48
CA ILE A 62 1.13 -1.18 -2.60
C ILE A 62 2.48 -1.64 -2.08
N CYS A 63 3.50 -1.49 -2.91
CA CYS A 63 4.88 -1.77 -2.56
C CYS A 63 5.71 -0.50 -2.65
N SER A 64 6.66 -0.32 -1.74
CA SER A 64 7.62 0.76 -1.85
C SER A 64 8.73 0.41 -2.85
N SER A 65 9.08 1.37 -3.70
CA SER A 65 10.23 1.22 -4.59
C SER A 65 11.53 1.13 -3.78
N ALA A 66 12.53 0.42 -4.34
CA ALA A 66 13.84 0.32 -3.71
C ALA A 66 14.56 1.68 -3.60
N LYS A 67 14.19 2.64 -4.44
CA LYS A 67 14.71 4.02 -4.41
C LYS A 67 13.56 5.03 -4.60
N PRO A 68 13.67 6.25 -4.04
CA PRO A 68 14.73 6.70 -3.14
C PRO A 68 14.67 6.01 -1.77
N VAL A 69 15.82 5.88 -1.11
CA VAL A 69 15.90 5.46 0.30
C VAL A 69 15.69 6.70 1.17
N ILE A 70 14.66 6.67 2.01
CA ILE A 70 14.32 7.76 2.93
C ILE A 70 14.46 7.27 4.36
N ALA A 71 15.18 8.01 5.19
CA ALA A 71 15.38 7.68 6.59
C ALA A 71 14.04 7.49 7.34
N GLY A 72 13.93 6.42 8.12
CA GLY A 72 12.73 6.09 8.86
C GLY A 72 11.59 5.45 8.03
N ARG A 73 11.81 5.18 6.74
CA ARG A 73 10.83 4.52 5.86
C ARG A 73 11.39 3.26 5.21
N MET A 74 10.56 2.25 5.05
CA MET A 74 10.94 1.01 4.40
C MET A 74 10.93 1.15 2.88
N SER A 75 11.96 0.62 2.22
CA SER A 75 12.12 0.61 0.76
C SER A 75 12.22 -0.80 0.22
N GLY A 76 11.64 -1.06 -0.96
CA GLY A 76 11.69 -2.37 -1.60
C GLY A 76 10.83 -3.43 -0.90
N VAL A 77 9.77 -3.02 -0.21
CA VAL A 77 8.91 -3.91 0.59
C VAL A 77 7.43 -3.70 0.29
N THR A 78 6.62 -4.67 0.68
CA THR A 78 5.16 -4.52 0.73
C THR A 78 4.77 -3.52 1.82
N CYS A 79 3.77 -2.69 1.56
CA CYS A 79 3.32 -1.66 2.50
C CYS A 79 1.88 -1.86 2.95
N GLY A 80 0.96 -2.10 2.04
CA GLY A 80 -0.45 -2.26 2.39
C GLY A 80 -1.31 -2.63 1.21
N LEU A 81 -2.56 -2.99 1.50
CA LEU A 81 -3.62 -3.18 0.54
C LEU A 81 -4.49 -1.92 0.48
N VAL A 82 -4.89 -1.54 -0.71
CA VAL A 82 -5.89 -0.51 -0.97
C VAL A 82 -6.84 -1.01 -2.06
N GLU A 83 -8.07 -0.55 -2.06
CA GLU A 83 -8.99 -0.85 -3.15
C GLU A 83 -8.91 0.22 -4.24
N LEU A 84 -8.56 -0.17 -5.45
CA LEU A 84 -8.71 0.68 -6.64
C LEU A 84 -10.17 0.64 -7.08
N TYR A 85 -10.94 1.69 -6.76
CA TYR A 85 -12.38 1.70 -6.99
C TYR A 85 -12.79 2.54 -8.20
N ASP A 86 -11.92 3.45 -8.66
CA ASP A 86 -12.20 4.29 -9.84
C ASP A 86 -10.91 4.67 -10.57
N CYS A 87 -11.06 4.99 -11.85
CA CYS A 87 -10.03 5.55 -12.70
C CYS A 87 -10.68 6.51 -13.69
N LYS A 88 -10.43 7.79 -13.53
CA LYS A 88 -11.07 8.84 -14.33
C LYS A 88 -10.05 9.79 -14.94
N PRO A 89 -10.39 10.48 -16.06
CA PRO A 89 -9.56 11.54 -16.61
C PRO A 89 -9.29 12.63 -15.58
N ILE A 90 -8.09 13.20 -15.61
CA ILE A 90 -7.71 14.24 -14.63
C ILE A 90 -8.54 15.53 -14.74
N GLU A 91 -9.17 15.76 -15.90
CA GLU A 91 -10.06 16.89 -16.13
C GLU A 91 -11.34 16.84 -15.26
N GLU A 92 -11.68 15.67 -14.73
CA GLU A 92 -12.84 15.47 -13.85
C GLU A 92 -12.51 15.68 -12.37
N LEU A 93 -11.25 15.94 -12.02
CA LEU A 93 -10.84 16.14 -10.64
C LEU A 93 -11.26 17.50 -10.09
N THR A 94 -11.82 17.48 -8.88
CA THR A 94 -12.06 18.69 -8.08
C THR A 94 -10.74 19.22 -7.50
N GLU A 95 -10.73 20.48 -7.03
CA GLU A 95 -9.53 21.05 -6.37
C GLU A 95 -9.14 20.25 -5.13
N GLN A 96 -10.10 19.78 -4.34
CA GLN A 96 -9.82 18.94 -3.16
C GLN A 96 -9.18 17.60 -3.55
N GLU A 97 -9.62 16.97 -4.65
CA GLU A 97 -9.00 15.75 -5.17
C GLU A 97 -7.58 16.00 -5.68
N TRP A 98 -7.34 17.17 -6.29
CA TRP A 98 -5.99 17.58 -6.68
C TRP A 98 -5.04 17.74 -5.48
N GLU A 99 -5.51 18.34 -4.40
CA GLU A 99 -4.73 18.42 -3.14
C GLU A 99 -4.38 17.03 -2.59
N ASN A 100 -5.33 16.10 -2.64
CA ASN A 100 -5.13 14.72 -2.23
C ASN A 100 -4.14 13.96 -3.10
N ALA A 101 -3.92 14.36 -4.34
CA ALA A 101 -2.97 13.71 -5.25
C ALA A 101 -1.49 14.03 -4.93
N PHE A 102 -1.19 14.99 -4.08
CA PHE A 102 0.16 15.38 -3.66
C PHE A 102 1.12 15.67 -4.82
N ILE A 103 0.68 16.39 -5.83
CA ILE A 103 1.52 16.80 -6.97
C ILE A 103 1.70 18.32 -7.01
N ASP A 104 2.93 18.76 -7.28
CA ASP A 104 3.28 20.18 -7.31
C ASP A 104 2.79 20.85 -8.59
N LYS A 105 2.81 20.12 -9.70
CA LYS A 105 2.44 20.61 -11.03
C LYS A 105 1.45 19.67 -11.71
N LYS A 106 0.25 20.18 -12.00
CA LYS A 106 -0.77 19.44 -12.73
C LYS A 106 -0.27 19.09 -14.14
N PRO A 107 -0.25 17.79 -14.54
CA PRO A 107 0.10 17.42 -15.91
C PRO A 107 -0.98 17.85 -16.89
N ALA A 108 -0.59 17.98 -18.16
CA ALA A 108 -1.53 18.37 -19.23
C ALA A 108 -2.57 17.28 -19.54
N LYS A 109 -2.24 16.01 -19.29
CA LYS A 109 -3.09 14.85 -19.50
C LYS A 109 -2.72 13.71 -18.57
N GLY A 110 -3.67 12.83 -18.33
CA GLY A 110 -3.45 11.65 -17.48
C GLY A 110 -4.75 11.14 -16.89
N TYR A 111 -4.61 10.22 -15.98
CA TYR A 111 -5.70 9.55 -15.29
C TYR A 111 -5.45 9.55 -13.78
N ALA A 112 -6.51 9.83 -13.04
CA ALA A 112 -6.54 9.70 -11.60
C ALA A 112 -6.96 8.26 -11.24
N TRP A 113 -6.07 7.52 -10.64
CA TRP A 113 -6.37 6.24 -10.02
C TRP A 113 -6.81 6.50 -8.60
N CYS A 114 -8.06 6.16 -8.29
CA CYS A 114 -8.72 6.50 -7.03
C CYS A 114 -8.76 5.26 -6.13
N PHE A 115 -8.21 5.40 -4.94
CA PHE A 115 -8.06 4.35 -3.95
C PHE A 115 -8.87 4.63 -2.70
N ARG A 116 -9.26 3.58 -1.99
CA ARG A 116 -9.93 3.63 -0.70
C ARG A 116 -9.58 2.41 0.15
N ASP A 117 -10.05 2.39 1.39
CA ASP A 117 -9.90 1.28 2.33
C ASP A 117 -8.44 0.86 2.56
N PRO A 118 -7.58 1.76 3.09
CA PRO A 118 -6.18 1.45 3.36
C PRO A 118 -6.07 0.42 4.48
N ARG A 119 -5.29 -0.63 4.22
CA ARG A 119 -5.01 -1.73 5.16
C ARG A 119 -3.51 -1.98 5.16
N ARG A 120 -2.83 -1.55 6.20
CA ARG A 120 -1.40 -1.82 6.34
C ARG A 120 -1.15 -3.31 6.46
N VAL A 121 -0.11 -3.83 5.82
CA VAL A 121 0.31 -5.24 5.90
C VAL A 121 1.69 -5.36 6.51
N VAL A 122 1.99 -6.56 7.01
CA VAL A 122 3.33 -6.90 7.48
C VAL A 122 4.30 -6.81 6.30
N GLU A 123 5.38 -6.06 6.47
CA GLU A 123 6.36 -5.81 5.42
C GLU A 123 7.20 -7.05 5.13
N PHE A 124 7.39 -7.35 3.85
CA PHE A 124 8.39 -8.28 3.36
C PHE A 124 9.01 -7.79 2.05
N ASP A 125 10.22 -8.27 1.76
CA ASP A 125 10.95 -7.88 0.56
C ASP A 125 10.21 -8.29 -0.71
N ILE A 126 10.15 -7.37 -1.67
CA ILE A 126 9.53 -7.61 -2.97
C ILE A 126 10.32 -6.96 -4.10
N LYS A 127 10.42 -7.68 -5.21
CA LYS A 127 11.00 -7.12 -6.43
C LYS A 127 9.98 -6.28 -7.17
N GLY A 128 10.21 -4.97 -7.20
CA GLY A 128 9.35 -4.02 -7.91
C GLY A 128 9.37 -4.22 -9.42
N ARG A 129 8.22 -3.95 -10.04
CA ARG A 129 8.03 -3.94 -11.50
C ARG A 129 7.24 -2.71 -11.91
N LEU A 130 7.29 -2.34 -13.18
CA LEU A 130 6.55 -1.19 -13.70
C LEU A 130 5.05 -1.53 -13.92
N GLY A 131 4.21 -0.54 -13.72
CA GLY A 131 2.76 -0.65 -13.93
C GLY A 131 2.05 -1.51 -12.89
N ILE A 132 0.86 -2.03 -13.24
CA ILE A 132 0.21 -3.09 -12.47
C ILE A 132 0.79 -4.42 -12.92
N TYR A 133 1.23 -5.20 -11.96
CA TYR A 133 1.69 -6.57 -12.19
C TYR A 133 1.05 -7.52 -11.18
N THR A 134 1.06 -8.81 -11.50
CA THR A 134 0.49 -9.84 -10.64
C THR A 134 1.61 -10.68 -10.04
N ILE A 135 1.53 -10.90 -8.74
CA ILE A 135 2.39 -11.83 -8.01
C ILE A 135 1.55 -12.95 -7.39
N CYS A 136 2.17 -14.10 -7.22
CA CYS A 136 1.59 -15.24 -6.53
C CYS A 136 2.35 -15.45 -5.22
N LEU A 137 1.64 -15.50 -4.12
CA LEU A 137 2.20 -15.65 -2.78
C LEU A 137 1.47 -16.74 -2.01
N PRO A 138 2.09 -17.36 -1.00
CA PRO A 138 1.36 -18.11 0.00
C PRO A 138 0.24 -17.26 0.59
N LYS A 139 -0.92 -17.86 0.86
CA LYS A 139 -2.12 -17.12 1.33
C LYS A 139 -1.89 -16.33 2.62
N ASP A 140 -0.99 -16.82 3.46
CA ASP A 140 -0.71 -16.22 4.77
C ASP A 140 0.40 -15.15 4.74
N ASP A 141 1.04 -14.91 3.60
CA ASP A 141 2.14 -13.93 3.50
C ASP A 141 1.62 -12.49 3.62
N ILE A 142 0.43 -12.21 3.10
CA ILE A 142 -0.19 -10.89 3.22
C ILE A 142 -1.10 -10.87 4.45
N GLN A 143 -0.55 -10.39 5.55
CA GLN A 143 -1.25 -10.26 6.83
C GLN A 143 -1.50 -8.78 7.14
N PRO A 144 -2.75 -8.30 7.05
CA PRO A 144 -3.09 -6.96 7.48
C PRO A 144 -2.79 -6.74 8.96
N TYR A 145 -2.22 -5.57 9.28
CA TYR A 145 -2.16 -5.14 10.67
C TYR A 145 -3.57 -4.86 11.20
N PRO A 146 -3.84 -5.17 12.47
CA PRO A 146 -5.08 -4.74 13.10
C PRO A 146 -5.22 -3.23 13.01
N ARG A 147 -6.43 -2.76 12.76
CA ARG A 147 -6.72 -1.31 12.79
C ARG A 147 -6.78 -0.84 14.23
N VAL A 148 -6.09 0.24 14.55
CA VAL A 148 -5.95 0.74 15.93
C VAL A 148 -7.31 0.90 16.64
N LEU A 149 -8.32 1.39 15.93
CA LEU A 149 -9.69 1.56 16.50
C LEU A 149 -10.48 0.25 16.65
N GLN A 150 -9.94 -0.87 16.19
CA GLN A 150 -10.54 -2.20 16.28
C GLN A 150 -9.62 -3.19 17.01
N MET A 151 -8.53 -2.70 17.60
CA MET A 151 -7.58 -3.54 18.31
C MET A 151 -8.15 -3.94 19.68
N GLU A 152 -8.09 -5.23 19.96
CA GLU A 152 -8.33 -5.79 21.29
C GLU A 152 -7.03 -5.77 22.12
N ASP A 153 -7.11 -6.03 23.42
CA ASP A 153 -5.94 -6.04 24.32
C ASP A 153 -4.86 -7.00 23.85
N SER A 154 -5.24 -8.16 23.30
CA SER A 154 -4.32 -9.14 22.71
C SER A 154 -3.53 -8.59 21.50
N ASP A 155 -4.16 -7.76 20.69
CA ASP A 155 -3.52 -7.12 19.53
C ASP A 155 -2.48 -6.10 19.98
N TRP A 156 -2.80 -5.32 21.01
CA TRP A 156 -1.86 -4.39 21.63
C TRP A 156 -0.65 -5.07 22.23
N GLU A 157 -0.84 -6.21 22.90
CA GLU A 157 0.28 -7.01 23.43
C GLU A 157 1.20 -7.52 22.32
N LEU A 158 0.62 -8.01 21.21
CA LEU A 158 1.38 -8.48 20.06
C LEU A 158 2.17 -7.35 19.40
N LEU A 159 1.56 -6.20 19.23
CA LEU A 159 2.20 -5.02 18.65
C LEU A 159 3.37 -4.54 19.54
N ASN A 160 3.16 -4.46 20.84
CA ASN A 160 4.19 -4.04 21.78
C ASN A 160 5.38 -5.00 21.79
N LYS A 161 5.15 -6.31 21.80
CA LYS A 161 6.22 -7.33 21.70
C LYS A 161 7.04 -7.16 20.42
N ARG A 162 6.39 -6.82 19.32
CA ARG A 162 7.06 -6.58 18.03
C ARG A 162 7.90 -5.31 18.06
N ILE A 163 7.36 -4.21 18.61
CA ILE A 163 8.09 -2.94 18.76
C ILE A 163 9.35 -3.15 19.62
N GLU A 164 9.25 -3.89 20.71
CA GLU A 164 10.40 -4.21 21.57
C GLU A 164 11.46 -5.03 20.83
N ARG A 165 11.04 -6.03 20.03
CA ARG A 165 11.96 -6.82 19.21
C ARG A 165 12.72 -5.94 18.24
N LEU A 166 12.05 -5.06 17.50
CA LEU A 166 12.67 -4.15 16.54
C LEU A 166 13.66 -3.18 17.21
N LYS A 167 13.32 -2.68 18.39
CA LYS A 167 14.25 -1.84 19.18
C LYS A 167 15.53 -2.60 19.57
N ASN A 168 15.40 -3.86 19.99
CA ASN A 168 16.52 -4.70 20.41
C ASN A 168 17.40 -5.16 19.24
N GLU A 169 16.82 -5.34 18.05
CA GLU A 169 17.56 -5.66 16.82
C GLU A 169 18.34 -4.45 16.31
N GLY A 170 17.76 -3.24 16.41
CA GLY A 170 18.42 -1.99 16.03
C GLY A 170 19.61 -1.60 16.91
N THR A 171 19.68 -2.06 18.17
CA THR A 171 20.80 -1.79 19.09
C THR A 171 21.96 -2.78 18.96
N LYS A 172 21.81 -3.86 18.19
CA LYS A 172 22.89 -4.86 17.96
C LYS A 172 23.75 -4.57 16.72
N SER A 173 23.46 -3.51 15.99
CA SER A 173 24.19 -3.13 14.77
C SER A 173 25.11 -1.91 14.94
N GLU A 174 25.47 -1.55 16.18
CA GLU A 174 26.53 -0.59 16.50
C GLU A 174 27.78 -1.28 17.05
#